data_080d2e32d2b0e72972205ddb03063880
#
_entry.id   080d2e32d2b0e72972205ddb03063880
#
_cell.length_a   1.000
_cell.length_b   1.000
_cell.length_c   1.000
_cell.angle_alpha   90.00
_cell.angle_beta   90.00
_cell.angle_gamma   90.00
#
_symmetry.space_group_name_H-M   'P 1'
#
loop_
_entity.id
_entity.type
_entity.pdbx_description
1 polymer ?
#
loop_
_entity_poly.entity_id
_entity_poly.type
_entity_poly.pdbx_seq_one_letter_code
_entity_poly.pdbx_strand_id
1 'polypeptide(L)'
;MNVLLLGPQGAGKGTQAKRIAAEYELPHIATGDMLRASISAGDPLGVKAILDQGRLVPDDVMIELIRSRLAQPNAERGFVLDGFPRTMAQAEALDAMLREIDKRLDLVLELQVPDEVAVERLTRRAELEGRPDDTPEAIRRRLELYHEETEPLVEYYRSRGNVVGIHGDRSENQVFAEIQQALEQAGAVA
;
A
#
# COMPACT_ATOMS: atom_id res chain seq x y z
N MET A 1 -10.13 6.51 -11.61
CA MET A 1 -10.26 5.31 -10.79
C MET A 1 -9.28 5.37 -9.63
N ASN A 2 -9.73 5.09 -8.40
CA ASN A 2 -8.95 5.16 -7.18
C ASN A 2 -8.85 3.76 -6.58
N VAL A 3 -7.67 3.17 -6.65
CA VAL A 3 -7.40 1.78 -6.20
C VAL A 3 -6.51 1.81 -4.96
N LEU A 4 -6.90 1.04 -3.96
CA LEU A 4 -6.12 0.80 -2.76
C LEU A 4 -5.62 -0.64 -2.74
N LEU A 5 -4.34 -0.87 -2.44
CA LEU A 5 -3.78 -2.18 -2.18
C LEU A 5 -3.54 -2.39 -0.68
N LEU A 6 -4.17 -3.40 -0.12
CA LEU A 6 -3.95 -3.91 1.24
C LEU A 6 -3.23 -5.27 1.20
N GLY A 7 -2.63 -5.64 2.30
CA GLY A 7 -1.92 -6.89 2.47
C GLY A 7 -0.59 -6.70 3.20
N PRO A 8 0.03 -7.78 3.72
CA PRO A 8 1.29 -7.70 4.46
C PRO A 8 2.44 -7.20 3.58
N GLN A 9 3.50 -6.72 4.21
CA GLN A 9 4.75 -6.48 3.51
C GLN A 9 5.25 -7.82 2.95
N GLY A 10 5.80 -7.78 1.73
CA GLY A 10 6.17 -9.01 1.01
C GLY A 10 5.03 -9.64 0.20
N ALA A 11 3.79 -9.17 0.30
CA ALA A 11 2.67 -9.68 -0.51
C ALA A 11 2.78 -9.38 -2.01
N GLY A 12 3.69 -8.49 -2.43
CA GLY A 12 3.84 -8.10 -3.83
C GLY A 12 3.04 -6.85 -4.23
N LYS A 13 2.49 -6.11 -3.26
CA LYS A 13 1.71 -4.89 -3.52
C LYS A 13 2.41 -3.91 -4.46
N GLY A 14 3.67 -3.55 -4.16
CA GLY A 14 4.43 -2.60 -4.97
C GLY A 14 4.64 -3.06 -6.41
N THR A 15 4.87 -4.36 -6.64
CA THR A 15 5.00 -4.94 -7.98
C THR A 15 3.68 -4.80 -8.74
N GLN A 16 2.57 -5.20 -8.12
CA GLN A 16 1.26 -5.13 -8.76
C GLN A 16 0.76 -3.70 -8.93
N ALA A 17 1.00 -2.82 -7.95
CA ALA A 17 0.68 -1.40 -8.06
C ALA A 17 1.37 -0.72 -9.24
N LYS A 18 2.65 -1.02 -9.49
CA LYS A 18 3.39 -0.52 -10.66
C LYS A 18 2.77 -1.00 -11.98
N ARG A 19 2.33 -2.26 -12.04
CA ARG A 19 1.69 -2.83 -13.23
C ARG A 19 0.32 -2.20 -13.48
N ILE A 20 -0.51 -2.05 -12.44
CA ILE A 20 -1.80 -1.35 -12.54
C ILE A 20 -1.58 0.09 -13.02
N ALA A 21 -0.65 0.80 -12.39
CA ALA A 21 -0.33 2.18 -12.73
C ALA A 21 0.08 2.34 -14.20
N ALA A 22 0.90 1.41 -14.71
CA ALA A 22 1.35 1.43 -16.11
C ALA A 22 0.23 1.07 -17.09
N GLU A 23 -0.58 0.06 -16.78
CA GLU A 23 -1.65 -0.43 -17.66
C GLU A 23 -2.80 0.58 -17.79
N TYR A 24 -3.17 1.22 -16.66
CA TYR A 24 -4.31 2.12 -16.59
C TYR A 24 -3.93 3.60 -16.57
N GLU A 25 -2.66 3.93 -16.82
CA GLU A 25 -2.12 5.30 -16.83
C GLU A 25 -2.43 6.09 -15.55
N LEU A 26 -2.35 5.43 -14.38
CA LEU A 26 -2.61 6.02 -13.07
C LEU A 26 -1.30 6.31 -12.32
N PRO A 27 -1.21 7.38 -11.53
CA PRO A 27 -0.07 7.58 -10.65
C PRO A 27 -0.02 6.51 -9.57
N HIS A 28 1.15 5.87 -9.39
CA HIS A 28 1.44 5.02 -8.25
C HIS A 28 1.87 5.87 -7.06
N ILE A 29 1.12 5.81 -5.98
CA ILE A 29 1.42 6.48 -4.71
C ILE A 29 1.92 5.43 -3.73
N ALA A 30 3.24 5.26 -3.67
CA ALA A 30 3.92 4.30 -2.80
C ALA A 30 4.52 5.01 -1.60
N THR A 31 3.89 4.92 -0.44
CA THR A 31 4.35 5.62 0.77
C THR A 31 5.74 5.20 1.21
N GLY A 32 6.08 3.92 1.07
CA GLY A 32 7.42 3.44 1.37
C GLY A 32 8.51 4.11 0.51
N ASP A 33 8.24 4.33 -0.78
CA ASP A 33 9.18 5.01 -1.67
C ASP A 33 9.27 6.51 -1.34
N MET A 34 8.15 7.15 -1.00
CA MET A 34 8.11 8.56 -0.58
C MET A 34 8.94 8.78 0.71
N LEU A 35 8.80 7.89 1.70
CA LEU A 35 9.57 7.97 2.94
C LEU A 35 11.06 7.71 2.70
N ARG A 36 11.43 6.75 1.88
CA ARG A 36 12.84 6.51 1.51
C ARG A 36 13.44 7.67 0.73
N ALA A 37 12.68 8.29 -0.17
CA ALA A 37 13.12 9.51 -0.85
C ALA A 37 13.36 10.67 0.13
N SER A 38 12.50 10.84 1.13
CA SER A 38 12.68 11.81 2.22
C SER A 38 13.96 11.55 3.02
N ILE A 39 14.23 10.28 3.37
CA ILE A 39 15.48 9.89 4.07
C ILE A 39 16.70 10.22 3.22
N SER A 40 16.66 9.89 1.93
CA SER A 40 17.76 10.18 1.00
C SER A 40 18.02 11.68 0.81
N ALA A 41 17.00 12.51 1.02
CA ALA A 41 17.08 13.98 0.99
C ALA A 41 17.52 14.59 2.33
N GLY A 42 18.00 13.79 3.30
CA GLY A 42 18.48 14.23 4.60
C GLY A 42 17.51 14.02 5.75
N ASP A 43 16.49 13.22 5.55
CA ASP A 43 15.48 12.84 6.56
C ASP A 43 14.76 14.02 7.25
N PRO A 44 14.22 14.97 6.45
CA PRO A 44 13.54 16.14 7.03
C PRO A 44 12.29 15.75 7.86
N LEU A 45 11.75 14.54 7.67
CA LEU A 45 10.63 14.01 8.45
C LEU A 45 11.08 13.27 9.73
N GLY A 46 12.38 13.00 9.89
CA GLY A 46 12.91 12.28 11.06
C GLY A 46 12.45 10.83 11.17
N VAL A 47 12.16 10.18 10.03
CA VAL A 47 11.49 8.85 10.00
C VAL A 47 12.45 7.68 9.83
N LYS A 48 13.73 7.93 9.56
CA LYS A 48 14.72 6.87 9.29
C LYS A 48 14.77 5.82 10.40
N ALA A 49 14.96 6.26 11.66
CA ALA A 49 15.07 5.36 12.80
C ALA A 49 13.79 4.54 13.03
N ILE A 50 12.63 5.09 12.72
CA ILE A 50 11.33 4.42 12.83
C ILE A 50 11.23 3.29 11.79
N LEU A 51 11.60 3.58 10.53
CA LEU A 51 11.57 2.60 9.44
C LEU A 51 12.60 1.48 9.63
N ASP A 52 13.82 1.82 10.08
CA ASP A 52 14.88 0.84 10.35
C ASP A 52 14.46 -0.16 11.46
N GLN A 53 13.61 0.26 12.39
CA GLN A 53 13.05 -0.60 13.45
C GLN A 53 11.78 -1.36 13.00
N GLY A 54 11.33 -1.21 11.76
CA GLY A 54 10.09 -1.82 11.26
C GLY A 54 8.81 -1.26 11.88
N ARG A 55 8.88 -0.10 12.54
CA ARG A 55 7.74 0.56 13.17
C ARG A 55 6.92 1.38 12.19
N LEU A 56 5.69 1.71 12.56
CA LEU A 56 4.86 2.64 11.81
C LEU A 56 5.30 4.08 12.07
N VAL A 57 5.34 4.87 11.00
CA VAL A 57 5.48 6.33 11.08
C VAL A 57 4.21 6.90 11.70
N PRO A 58 4.28 7.93 12.56
CA PRO A 58 3.11 8.55 13.18
C PRO A 58 2.02 8.92 12.18
N ASP A 59 0.77 8.75 12.59
CA ASP A 59 -0.40 8.92 11.72
C ASP A 59 -0.50 10.33 11.15
N ASP A 60 -0.24 11.35 11.94
CA ASP A 60 -0.26 12.77 11.53
C ASP A 60 0.73 13.05 10.40
N VAL A 61 1.95 12.50 10.50
CA VAL A 61 2.97 12.63 9.44
C VAL A 61 2.52 11.94 8.17
N MET A 62 1.97 10.73 8.27
CA MET A 62 1.49 9.96 7.12
C MET A 62 0.27 10.60 6.46
N ILE A 63 -0.68 11.10 7.25
CA ILE A 63 -1.89 11.77 6.77
C ILE A 63 -1.51 13.04 5.98
N GLU A 64 -0.60 13.85 6.50
CA GLU A 64 -0.15 15.06 5.81
C GLU A 64 0.63 14.75 4.53
N LEU A 65 1.48 13.72 4.56
CA LEU A 65 2.21 13.25 3.37
C LEU A 65 1.24 12.84 2.25
N ILE A 66 0.20 12.09 2.58
CA ILE A 66 -0.81 11.64 1.61
C ILE A 66 -1.69 12.79 1.15
N ARG A 67 -2.10 13.69 2.05
CA ARG A 67 -2.88 14.88 1.69
C ARG A 67 -2.14 15.72 0.64
N SER A 68 -0.89 16.03 0.88
CA SER A 68 -0.03 16.76 -0.06
C SER A 68 0.12 16.03 -1.40
N ARG A 69 0.20 14.70 -1.38
CA ARG A 69 0.36 13.89 -2.60
C ARG A 69 -0.93 13.83 -3.43
N LEU A 70 -2.08 13.67 -2.79
CA LEU A 70 -3.39 13.65 -3.46
C LEU A 70 -3.79 15.01 -4.04
N ALA A 71 -3.26 16.11 -3.51
CA ALA A 71 -3.48 17.45 -4.04
C ALA A 71 -2.70 17.73 -5.33
N GLN A 72 -1.80 16.85 -5.76
CA GLN A 72 -1.05 17.04 -7.01
C GLN A 72 -1.94 16.79 -8.23
N PRO A 73 -1.80 17.59 -9.32
CA PRO A 73 -2.67 17.50 -10.51
C PRO A 73 -2.72 16.11 -11.15
N ASN A 74 -1.63 15.35 -11.09
CA ASN A 74 -1.59 14.01 -11.66
C ASN A 74 -2.47 12.99 -10.92
N ALA A 75 -2.95 13.29 -9.70
CA ALA A 75 -3.88 12.45 -8.95
C ALA A 75 -5.36 12.75 -9.27
N GLU A 76 -5.66 13.73 -10.11
CA GLU A 76 -7.03 14.10 -10.46
C GLU A 76 -7.77 12.99 -11.22
N ARG A 77 -7.10 12.27 -12.11
CA ARG A 77 -7.70 11.18 -12.89
C ARG A 77 -7.89 9.89 -12.09
N GLY A 78 -7.31 9.83 -10.91
CA GLY A 78 -7.28 8.66 -10.04
C GLY A 78 -5.87 8.30 -9.63
N PHE A 79 -5.73 7.18 -8.91
CA PHE A 79 -4.44 6.74 -8.37
C PHE A 79 -4.46 5.25 -7.98
N VAL A 80 -3.26 4.71 -7.82
CA VAL A 80 -3.02 3.43 -7.16
C VAL A 80 -2.24 3.71 -5.88
N LEU A 81 -2.85 3.43 -4.73
CA LEU A 81 -2.29 3.71 -3.41
C LEU A 81 -1.73 2.43 -2.76
N ASP A 82 -0.46 2.46 -2.36
CA ASP A 82 0.25 1.35 -1.73
C ASP A 82 0.96 1.80 -0.45
N GLY A 83 0.74 1.07 0.63
CA GLY A 83 1.38 1.27 1.91
C GLY A 83 0.71 2.28 2.85
N PHE A 84 -0.44 2.80 2.49
CA PHE A 84 -1.33 3.63 3.30
C PHE A 84 -2.78 3.37 2.86
N PRO A 85 -3.77 3.28 3.80
CA PRO A 85 -3.62 3.37 5.25
C PRO A 85 -3.03 2.10 5.87
N ARG A 86 -2.49 2.23 7.09
CA ARG A 86 -2.01 1.11 7.90
C ARG A 86 -2.66 1.05 9.28
N THR A 87 -3.35 2.09 9.70
CA THR A 87 -4.12 2.17 10.95
C THR A 87 -5.54 2.64 10.67
N MET A 88 -6.45 2.40 11.62
CA MET A 88 -7.84 2.85 11.50
C MET A 88 -7.92 4.38 11.37
N ALA A 89 -7.14 5.11 12.15
CA ALA A 89 -7.09 6.57 12.09
C ALA A 89 -6.68 7.08 10.69
N GLN A 90 -5.71 6.41 10.06
CA GLN A 90 -5.30 6.71 8.68
C GLN A 90 -6.41 6.39 7.67
N ALA A 91 -7.15 5.30 7.85
CA ALA A 91 -8.24 4.91 6.95
C ALA A 91 -9.40 5.93 7.01
N GLU A 92 -9.78 6.33 8.20
CA GLU A 92 -10.81 7.38 8.41
C GLU A 92 -10.38 8.73 7.81
N ALA A 93 -9.10 9.09 7.98
CA ALA A 93 -8.53 10.31 7.39
C ALA A 93 -8.51 10.25 5.86
N LEU A 94 -8.16 9.09 5.27
CA LEU A 94 -8.21 8.90 3.81
C LEU A 94 -9.63 9.09 3.28
N ASP A 95 -10.62 8.46 3.90
CA ASP A 95 -12.02 8.60 3.51
C ASP A 95 -12.51 10.06 3.62
N ALA A 96 -12.06 10.79 4.65
CA ALA A 96 -12.38 12.20 4.80
C ALA A 96 -11.72 13.04 3.67
N MET A 97 -10.42 12.85 3.42
CA MET A 97 -9.70 13.55 2.36
C MET A 97 -10.33 13.33 0.98
N LEU A 98 -10.73 12.08 0.67
CA LEU A 98 -11.35 11.78 -0.61
C LEU A 98 -12.73 12.43 -0.75
N ARG A 99 -13.53 12.45 0.31
CA ARG A 99 -14.82 13.16 0.31
C ARG A 99 -14.67 14.67 0.13
N GLU A 100 -13.65 15.29 0.72
CA GLU A 100 -13.37 16.73 0.55
C GLU A 100 -13.13 17.11 -0.92
N ILE A 101 -12.66 16.19 -1.75
CA ILE A 101 -12.39 16.38 -3.18
C ILE A 101 -13.39 15.65 -4.09
N ASP A 102 -14.55 15.26 -3.55
CA ASP A 102 -15.64 14.54 -4.25
C ASP A 102 -15.17 13.24 -4.91
N LYS A 103 -14.31 12.50 -4.19
CA LYS A 103 -13.79 11.19 -4.60
C LYS A 103 -14.10 10.12 -3.57
N ARG A 104 -13.92 8.86 -3.99
CA ARG A 104 -13.98 7.68 -3.14
C ARG A 104 -12.98 6.63 -3.63
N LEU A 105 -12.73 5.61 -2.84
CA LEU A 105 -12.08 4.40 -3.32
C LEU A 105 -13.07 3.60 -4.18
N ASP A 106 -12.68 3.30 -5.40
CA ASP A 106 -13.48 2.49 -6.32
C ASP A 106 -13.26 1.00 -6.05
N LEU A 107 -12.04 0.62 -5.71
CA LEU A 107 -11.67 -0.77 -5.44
C LEU A 107 -10.56 -0.86 -4.38
N VAL A 108 -10.70 -1.82 -3.49
CA VAL A 108 -9.68 -2.23 -2.52
C VAL A 108 -9.26 -3.66 -2.85
N LEU A 109 -8.00 -3.84 -3.20
CA LEU A 109 -7.41 -5.14 -3.51
C LEU A 109 -6.64 -5.65 -2.29
N GLU A 110 -7.10 -6.74 -1.68
CA GLU A 110 -6.44 -7.41 -0.57
C GLU A 110 -5.54 -8.51 -1.12
N LEU A 111 -4.22 -8.28 -1.15
CA LEU A 111 -3.25 -9.32 -1.53
C LEU A 111 -3.01 -10.26 -0.35
N GLN A 112 -3.55 -11.46 -0.46
CA GLN A 112 -3.49 -12.50 0.57
C GLN A 112 -2.28 -13.40 0.32
N VAL A 113 -1.38 -13.48 1.30
CA VAL A 113 -0.22 -14.39 1.30
C VAL A 113 -0.01 -14.96 2.71
N PRO A 114 0.43 -16.22 2.84
CA PRO A 114 0.90 -16.75 4.11
C PRO A 114 2.11 -15.95 4.64
N ASP A 115 2.24 -15.84 5.96
CA ASP A 115 3.35 -15.12 6.59
C ASP A 115 4.71 -15.66 6.19
N GLU A 116 4.83 -16.98 6.04
CA GLU A 116 6.07 -17.64 5.62
C GLU A 116 6.51 -17.17 4.23
N VAL A 117 5.56 -17.02 3.30
CA VAL A 117 5.83 -16.51 1.95
C VAL A 117 6.22 -15.04 1.99
N ALA A 118 5.56 -14.25 2.84
CA ALA A 118 5.89 -12.84 3.03
C ALA A 118 7.31 -12.67 3.60
N VAL A 119 7.69 -13.46 4.62
CA VAL A 119 9.04 -13.46 5.21
C VAL A 119 10.08 -13.84 4.19
N GLU A 120 9.88 -14.95 3.45
CA GLU A 120 10.81 -15.39 2.41
C GLU A 120 11.06 -14.29 1.36
N ARG A 121 9.98 -13.67 0.87
CA ARG A 121 10.07 -12.59 -0.12
C ARG A 121 10.80 -11.36 0.41
N LEU A 122 10.56 -10.98 1.67
CA LEU A 122 11.22 -9.84 2.30
C LEU A 122 12.70 -10.10 2.53
N THR A 123 13.07 -11.31 2.99
CA THR A 123 14.45 -11.72 3.17
C THR A 123 15.21 -11.69 1.83
N ARG A 124 14.62 -12.27 0.78
CA ARG A 124 15.18 -12.22 -0.56
C ARG A 124 15.34 -10.79 -1.09
N ARG A 125 14.37 -9.91 -0.81
CA ARG A 125 14.45 -8.49 -1.19
C ARG A 125 15.59 -7.78 -0.48
N ALA A 126 15.79 -8.05 0.82
CA ALA A 126 16.91 -7.50 1.58
C ALA A 126 18.25 -7.84 0.94
N GLU A 127 18.43 -9.11 0.49
CA GLU A 127 19.65 -9.57 -0.18
C GLU A 127 19.84 -8.91 -1.57
N LEU A 128 18.77 -8.82 -2.36
CA LEU A 128 18.85 -8.32 -3.75
C LEU A 128 18.93 -6.79 -3.84
N GLU A 129 18.19 -6.08 -3.00
CA GLU A 129 18.06 -4.61 -3.06
C GLU A 129 18.91 -3.89 -2.00
N GLY A 130 19.54 -4.65 -1.09
CA GLY A 130 20.37 -4.08 -0.03
C GLY A 130 19.60 -3.11 0.89
N ARG A 131 18.34 -3.42 1.17
CA ARG A 131 17.49 -2.54 2.00
C ARG A 131 17.89 -2.62 3.48
N PRO A 132 18.36 -1.54 4.09
CA PRO A 132 18.79 -1.54 5.49
C PRO A 132 17.62 -1.71 6.47
N ASP A 133 16.40 -1.43 6.03
CA ASP A 133 15.17 -1.54 6.80
C ASP A 133 14.52 -2.95 6.74
N ASP A 134 15.10 -3.90 6.01
CA ASP A 134 14.62 -5.28 5.92
C ASP A 134 15.47 -6.26 6.77
N THR A 135 15.78 -5.89 8.01
CA THR A 135 16.41 -6.82 8.97
C THR A 135 15.40 -7.88 9.44
N PRO A 136 15.84 -9.07 9.91
CA PRO A 136 14.93 -10.10 10.42
C PRO A 136 14.00 -9.59 11.53
N GLU A 137 14.51 -8.74 12.42
CA GLU A 137 13.73 -8.10 13.49
C GLU A 137 12.69 -7.14 12.94
N ALA A 138 13.07 -6.29 11.97
CA ALA A 138 12.16 -5.35 11.34
C ALA A 138 11.07 -6.08 10.53
N ILE A 139 11.41 -7.16 9.84
CA ILE A 139 10.46 -8.01 9.10
C ILE A 139 9.42 -8.59 10.07
N ARG A 140 9.85 -9.19 11.17
CA ARG A 140 8.95 -9.74 12.20
C ARG A 140 8.04 -8.66 12.76
N ARG A 141 8.60 -7.53 13.16
CA ARG A 141 7.83 -6.40 13.72
C ARG A 141 6.78 -5.86 12.75
N ARG A 142 7.10 -5.80 11.45
CA ARG A 142 6.15 -5.37 10.42
C ARG A 142 4.99 -6.32 10.24
N LEU A 143 5.20 -7.63 10.34
CA LEU A 143 4.12 -8.62 10.27
C LEU A 143 3.22 -8.54 11.51
N GLU A 144 3.80 -8.43 12.70
CA GLU A 144 3.03 -8.19 13.92
C GLU A 144 2.12 -6.96 13.79
N LEU A 145 2.71 -5.82 13.39
CA LEU A 145 1.95 -4.59 13.19
C LEU A 145 0.91 -4.68 12.05
N TYR A 146 1.20 -5.47 11.02
CA TYR A 146 0.20 -5.72 9.99
C TYR A 146 -1.04 -6.42 10.56
N HIS A 147 -0.87 -7.49 11.32
CA HIS A 147 -1.98 -8.22 11.93
C HIS A 147 -2.71 -7.40 12.98
N GLU A 148 -2.00 -6.64 13.80
CA GLU A 148 -2.58 -5.81 14.85
C GLU A 148 -3.33 -4.60 14.32
N GLU A 149 -2.78 -3.86 13.37
CA GLU A 149 -3.23 -2.52 12.97
C GLU A 149 -3.85 -2.47 11.57
N THR A 150 -3.30 -3.24 10.62
CA THR A 150 -3.65 -3.08 9.20
C THR A 150 -4.67 -4.11 8.73
N GLU A 151 -4.57 -5.34 9.16
CA GLU A 151 -5.51 -6.40 8.80
C GLU A 151 -6.98 -6.05 9.15
N PRO A 152 -7.29 -5.40 10.29
CA PRO A 152 -8.64 -4.95 10.61
C PRO A 152 -9.25 -3.98 9.57
N LEU A 153 -8.42 -3.29 8.79
CA LEU A 153 -8.88 -2.39 7.73
C LEU A 153 -9.59 -3.14 6.58
N VAL A 154 -9.26 -4.40 6.38
CA VAL A 154 -9.93 -5.25 5.38
C VAL A 154 -11.43 -5.31 5.69
N GLU A 155 -11.81 -5.54 6.95
CA GLU A 155 -13.22 -5.59 7.35
C GLU A 155 -13.86 -4.20 7.32
N TYR A 156 -13.11 -3.16 7.70
CA TYR A 156 -13.55 -1.77 7.58
C TYR A 156 -13.96 -1.41 6.15
N TYR A 157 -13.15 -1.79 5.15
CA TYR A 157 -13.48 -1.54 3.74
C TYR A 157 -14.49 -2.57 3.19
N ARG A 158 -14.46 -3.83 3.65
CA ARG A 158 -15.42 -4.87 3.24
C ARG A 158 -16.87 -4.48 3.58
N SER A 159 -17.09 -3.87 4.73
CA SER A 159 -18.41 -3.34 5.12
C SER A 159 -18.93 -2.25 4.16
N ARG A 160 -18.05 -1.67 3.34
CA ARG A 160 -18.37 -0.67 2.31
C ARG A 160 -18.57 -1.27 0.91
N GLY A 161 -18.34 -2.55 0.75
CA GLY A 161 -18.70 -3.32 -0.47
C GLY A 161 -17.71 -3.26 -1.63
N ASN A 162 -16.47 -2.80 -1.41
CA ASN A 162 -15.49 -2.62 -2.49
C ASN A 162 -14.18 -3.38 -2.31
N VAL A 163 -14.15 -4.44 -1.50
CA VAL A 163 -12.95 -5.27 -1.27
C VAL A 163 -12.99 -6.53 -2.12
N VAL A 164 -11.89 -6.81 -2.82
CA VAL A 164 -11.67 -8.06 -3.56
C VAL A 164 -10.38 -8.71 -3.05
N GLY A 165 -10.47 -9.96 -2.59
CA GLY A 165 -9.31 -10.78 -2.21
C GLY A 165 -8.58 -11.30 -3.43
N ILE A 166 -7.26 -11.18 -3.44
CA ILE A 166 -6.35 -11.60 -4.52
C ILE A 166 -5.34 -12.60 -3.95
N HIS A 167 -5.18 -13.75 -4.58
CA HIS A 167 -4.22 -14.77 -4.16
C HIS A 167 -2.79 -14.34 -4.49
N GLY A 168 -2.11 -13.73 -3.53
CA GLY A 168 -0.79 -13.14 -3.71
C GLY A 168 0.39 -14.14 -3.67
N ASP A 169 0.15 -15.42 -3.34
CA ASP A 169 1.14 -16.50 -3.27
C ASP A 169 1.44 -17.17 -4.64
N ARG A 170 0.85 -16.67 -5.71
CA ARG A 170 1.03 -17.12 -7.09
C ARG A 170 2.13 -16.36 -7.82
N SER A 171 2.39 -16.74 -9.08
CA SER A 171 3.32 -15.97 -9.93
C SER A 171 2.78 -14.54 -10.20
N GLU A 172 3.69 -13.59 -10.42
CA GLU A 172 3.32 -12.18 -10.66
C GLU A 172 2.27 -12.02 -11.77
N ASN A 173 2.36 -12.82 -12.84
CA ASN A 173 1.40 -12.76 -13.95
C ASN A 173 0.04 -13.32 -13.58
N GLN A 174 -0.03 -14.38 -12.78
CA GLN A 174 -1.31 -14.93 -12.32
C GLN A 174 -2.00 -13.97 -11.35
N VAL A 175 -1.24 -13.37 -10.43
CA VAL A 175 -1.76 -12.33 -9.53
C VAL A 175 -2.30 -11.14 -10.34
N PHE A 176 -1.55 -10.69 -11.34
CA PHE A 176 -1.99 -9.56 -12.16
C PHE A 176 -3.25 -9.88 -12.98
N ALA A 177 -3.36 -11.08 -13.54
CA ALA A 177 -4.56 -11.50 -14.26
C ALA A 177 -5.82 -11.51 -13.36
N GLU A 178 -5.68 -11.95 -12.11
CA GLU A 178 -6.75 -11.89 -11.11
C GLU A 178 -7.12 -10.43 -10.76
N ILE A 179 -6.13 -9.55 -10.64
CA ILE A 179 -6.34 -8.12 -10.44
C ILE A 179 -7.07 -7.48 -11.62
N GLN A 180 -6.67 -7.80 -12.86
CA GLN A 180 -7.36 -7.27 -14.07
C GLN A 180 -8.84 -7.65 -14.08
N GLN A 181 -9.18 -8.90 -13.74
CA GLN A 181 -10.57 -9.33 -13.63
C GLN A 181 -11.36 -8.54 -12.58
N ALA A 182 -10.73 -8.29 -11.42
CA ALA A 182 -11.35 -7.46 -10.37
C ALA A 182 -11.58 -6.01 -10.82
N LEU A 183 -10.62 -5.43 -11.53
CA LEU A 183 -10.72 -4.08 -12.09
C LEU A 183 -11.80 -3.97 -13.16
N GLU A 184 -11.92 -4.95 -14.05
CA GLU A 184 -12.98 -5.03 -15.07
C GLU A 184 -14.37 -5.11 -14.42
N GLN A 185 -14.53 -5.96 -13.41
CA GLN A 185 -15.80 -6.09 -12.68
C GLN A 185 -16.19 -4.81 -11.92
N ALA A 186 -15.23 -4.07 -11.43
CA ALA A 186 -15.45 -2.78 -10.77
C ALA A 186 -15.79 -1.63 -11.74
N GLY A 187 -15.86 -1.90 -13.07
CA GLY A 187 -16.12 -0.89 -14.08
C GLY A 187 -14.91 0.00 -14.42
N ALA A 188 -13.72 -0.48 -14.15
CA ALA A 188 -12.47 0.24 -14.42
C ALA A 188 -12.08 0.25 -15.91
N VAL A 189 -12.80 -0.52 -16.73
CA VAL A 189 -12.58 -0.64 -18.18
C VAL A 189 -13.84 -0.12 -18.88
N ALA A 190 -13.85 1.14 -19.16
CA ALA A 190 -14.75 1.77 -20.14
C ALA A 190 -13.97 2.74 -21.01
#